data_509b792e61a6e640ffd5acc267ba91a0
#
_entry.id   509b792e61a6e640ffd5acc267ba91a0
#
_cell.length_a   1.000
_cell.length_b   1.000
_cell.length_c   1.000
_cell.angle_alpha   90.00
_cell.angle_beta   90.00
_cell.angle_gamma   90.00
#
_symmetry.space_group_name_H-M   'P 1'
#
loop_
_entity.id
_entity.type
_entity.pdbx_description
1 polymer ?
#
loop_
_entity_poly.entity_id
_entity_poly.type
_entity_poly.pdbx_seq_one_letter_code
_entity_poly.pdbx_strand_id
1 'polypeptide(L)'
;MMNGACSTLLIHRFNKNGIFCIIGSTFYIISPVVLQRLYGHEALSCHFVILLGLILWLYQDHKWKKKWQEIFMMPILWGLLGILAVSIHIYYLPMIYCFLLGCFITDVFKYKKYLRPFLCLISITALSLLMLWMLGAFYTKTNVAAQGLGIYSANINTFWNPLDSQGSNNGLLGDVSKGSRFLKPIAVNFGQYEGYAYVGLGIILGAIILLIASVCRSIKRQKRLTSDIREFLKNKKVWCIAGAVVFAVAMFYAISPSAYFNEKKIYDIYYSERIIKFMSSFRATGRYAWVGMYLIFTAVLYGLSRISRKKLMISLLAFCTVVQFADVSCLMSSRKWFKEEKTYTSPLASPAWEQLAEGCDKLIGLPYDQSQATIYTLSIFAYKHNMSINHFHVARPPFDDILNQYYKNMEQISNGNADPKALYVFLSEEFIPEVEGAKVYELDGYYVVKFPGQ
;
A
#
# COMPACT_ATOMS: atom_id res chain seq x y z
N MET A 1 -16.09 2.73 -2.49
CA MET A 1 -17.17 3.22 -1.61
C MET A 1 -16.64 3.70 -0.25
N MET A 2 -15.92 2.91 0.54
CA MET A 2 -15.44 3.29 1.88
C MET A 2 -14.55 4.53 1.91
N ASN A 3 -13.62 4.69 0.94
CA ASN A 3 -12.79 5.90 0.84
C ASN A 3 -13.65 7.17 0.71
N GLY A 4 -14.74 7.12 -0.06
CA GLY A 4 -15.66 8.26 -0.21
C GLY A 4 -16.45 8.55 1.06
N ALA A 5 -16.99 7.54 1.73
CA ALA A 5 -17.75 7.70 2.97
C ALA A 5 -16.86 8.31 4.08
N CYS A 6 -15.66 7.75 4.29
CA CYS A 6 -14.73 8.25 5.30
C CYS A 6 -14.25 9.68 4.98
N SER A 7 -13.94 9.99 3.72
CA SER A 7 -13.52 11.34 3.34
C SER A 7 -14.63 12.36 3.49
N THR A 8 -15.88 12.00 3.17
CA THR A 8 -17.05 12.86 3.42
C THR A 8 -17.20 13.16 4.91
N LEU A 9 -17.08 12.15 5.76
CA LEU A 9 -17.11 12.32 7.22
C LEU A 9 -15.95 13.21 7.71
N LEU A 10 -14.74 13.01 7.18
CA LEU A 10 -13.57 13.81 7.48
C LEU A 10 -13.81 15.30 7.16
N ILE A 11 -14.28 15.59 5.93
CA ILE A 11 -14.53 16.97 5.47
C ILE A 11 -15.67 17.60 6.26
N HIS A 12 -16.71 16.83 6.58
CA HIS A 12 -17.83 17.31 7.39
C HIS A 12 -17.41 17.79 8.80
N ARG A 13 -16.26 17.36 9.28
CA ARG A 13 -15.68 17.84 10.54
C ARG A 13 -15.39 19.35 10.53
N PHE A 14 -14.97 19.92 9.40
CA PHE A 14 -14.60 21.32 9.29
C PHE A 14 -15.47 22.14 8.34
N ASN A 15 -16.30 21.52 7.50
CA ASN A 15 -17.28 22.18 6.65
C ASN A 15 -18.58 21.38 6.61
N LYS A 16 -19.69 22.00 7.08
CA LYS A 16 -21.03 21.34 7.16
C LYS A 16 -21.83 21.43 5.86
N ASN A 17 -21.28 22.04 4.80
CA ASN A 17 -21.95 22.12 3.51
C ASN A 17 -21.88 20.78 2.78
N GLY A 18 -23.01 20.13 2.54
CA GLY A 18 -23.08 18.82 1.91
C GLY A 18 -22.48 18.78 0.52
N ILE A 19 -22.70 19.82 -0.31
CA ILE A 19 -22.12 19.93 -1.67
C ILE A 19 -20.59 20.00 -1.57
N PHE A 20 -20.06 20.80 -0.64
CA PHE A 20 -18.63 20.87 -0.41
C PHE A 20 -18.05 19.51 0.03
N CYS A 21 -18.77 18.81 0.90
CA CYS A 21 -18.33 17.49 1.37
C CYS A 21 -18.30 16.46 0.23
N ILE A 22 -19.33 16.44 -0.62
CA ILE A 22 -19.41 15.49 -1.75
C ILE A 22 -18.31 15.79 -2.77
N ILE A 23 -18.19 17.05 -3.23
CA ILE A 23 -17.16 17.42 -4.21
C ILE A 23 -15.75 17.22 -3.63
N GLY A 24 -15.52 17.60 -2.36
CA GLY A 24 -14.22 17.43 -1.72
C GLY A 24 -13.83 15.96 -1.51
N SER A 25 -14.81 15.08 -1.28
CA SER A 25 -14.55 13.65 -1.10
C SER A 25 -14.03 12.98 -2.38
N THR A 26 -14.34 13.54 -3.57
CA THR A 26 -13.87 13.02 -4.85
C THR A 26 -12.34 12.97 -4.92
N PHE A 27 -11.63 13.94 -4.34
CA PHE A 27 -10.16 13.93 -4.32
C PHE A 27 -9.57 12.68 -3.67
N TYR A 28 -10.22 12.17 -2.63
CA TYR A 28 -9.79 10.95 -1.93
C TYR A 28 -10.18 9.68 -2.70
N ILE A 29 -11.28 9.72 -3.46
CA ILE A 29 -11.74 8.59 -4.28
C ILE A 29 -10.85 8.43 -5.50
N ILE A 30 -10.57 9.54 -6.23
CA ILE A 30 -9.75 9.57 -7.43
C ILE A 30 -8.29 9.95 -7.12
N SER A 31 -7.84 9.73 -5.88
CA SER A 31 -6.42 9.91 -5.54
C SER A 31 -5.55 9.09 -6.49
N PRO A 32 -4.50 9.66 -7.09
CA PRO A 32 -3.62 8.93 -8.02
C PRO A 32 -3.11 7.62 -7.44
N VAL A 33 -2.76 7.60 -6.15
CA VAL A 33 -2.29 6.41 -5.45
C VAL A 33 -3.37 5.34 -5.32
N VAL A 34 -4.61 5.74 -4.99
CA VAL A 34 -5.74 4.80 -4.91
C VAL A 34 -6.00 4.19 -6.27
N LEU A 35 -6.03 5.00 -7.34
CA LEU A 35 -6.24 4.53 -8.71
C LEU A 35 -5.12 3.58 -9.17
N GLN A 36 -3.87 3.87 -8.80
CA GLN A 36 -2.74 3.01 -9.10
C GLN A 36 -2.86 1.64 -8.43
N ARG A 37 -3.24 1.62 -7.13
CA ARG A 37 -3.29 0.40 -6.32
C ARG A 37 -4.56 -0.42 -6.52
N LEU A 38 -5.60 0.16 -7.11
CA LEU A 38 -6.88 -0.51 -7.29
C LEU A 38 -6.81 -1.77 -8.15
N TYR A 39 -5.77 -1.87 -8.99
CA TYR A 39 -5.58 -2.95 -9.95
C TYR A 39 -4.19 -3.59 -9.80
N GLY A 40 -4.05 -4.51 -8.88
CA GLY A 40 -2.82 -5.25 -8.68
C GLY A 40 -2.33 -5.32 -7.23
N HIS A 41 -2.82 -4.39 -6.38
CA HIS A 41 -2.59 -4.41 -4.93
C HIS A 41 -3.81 -3.87 -4.20
N GLU A 42 -4.97 -4.49 -4.41
CA GLU A 42 -6.29 -4.03 -4.00
C GLU A 42 -6.36 -3.76 -2.48
N ALA A 43 -5.73 -4.60 -1.66
CA ALA A 43 -5.64 -4.37 -0.22
C ALA A 43 -4.98 -3.02 0.12
N LEU A 44 -4.02 -2.57 -0.70
CA LEU A 44 -3.36 -1.27 -0.55
C LEU A 44 -4.18 -0.09 -1.12
N SER A 45 -5.30 -0.33 -1.77
CA SER A 45 -6.25 0.72 -2.18
C SER A 45 -7.26 1.06 -1.07
N CYS A 46 -7.28 0.29 0.03
CA CYS A 46 -8.18 0.50 1.17
C CYS A 46 -7.74 1.67 2.06
N HIS A 47 -7.53 2.84 1.45
CA HIS A 47 -7.05 4.04 2.14
C HIS A 47 -8.03 4.59 3.18
N PHE A 48 -9.27 4.11 3.20
CA PHE A 48 -10.23 4.45 4.27
C PHE A 48 -9.68 4.11 5.68
N VAL A 49 -8.78 3.13 5.80
CA VAL A 49 -8.10 2.82 7.07
C VAL A 49 -7.24 4.00 7.54
N ILE A 50 -6.46 4.61 6.61
CA ILE A 50 -5.66 5.80 6.88
C ILE A 50 -6.58 6.98 7.25
N LEU A 51 -7.67 7.14 6.50
CA LEU A 51 -8.65 8.21 6.77
C LEU A 51 -9.33 8.04 8.13
N LEU A 52 -9.64 6.82 8.55
CA LEU A 52 -10.18 6.55 9.89
C LEU A 52 -9.21 6.97 10.99
N GLY A 53 -7.90 6.70 10.84
CA GLY A 53 -6.89 7.18 11.78
C GLY A 53 -6.88 8.72 11.88
N LEU A 54 -6.93 9.40 10.74
CA LEU A 54 -7.01 10.86 10.68
C LEU A 54 -8.33 11.40 11.27
N ILE A 55 -9.46 10.71 11.03
CA ILE A 55 -10.76 11.04 11.62
C ILE A 55 -10.69 10.92 13.14
N LEU A 56 -10.21 9.81 13.67
CA LEU A 56 -10.10 9.61 15.12
C LEU A 56 -9.24 10.71 15.76
N TRP A 57 -8.14 11.10 15.13
CA TRP A 57 -7.35 12.23 15.61
C TRP A 57 -8.14 13.53 15.60
N LEU A 58 -8.85 13.86 14.53
CA LEU A 58 -9.59 15.13 14.43
C LEU A 58 -10.87 15.17 15.26
N TYR A 59 -11.43 14.02 15.65
CA TYR A 59 -12.65 13.92 16.47
C TYR A 59 -12.38 13.66 17.96
N GLN A 60 -11.15 13.69 18.41
CA GLN A 60 -10.80 13.43 19.81
C GLN A 60 -11.38 14.44 20.83
N ASP A 61 -11.88 15.59 20.38
CA ASP A 61 -12.59 16.57 21.22
C ASP A 61 -14.09 16.28 21.36
N HIS A 62 -14.58 15.18 20.80
CA HIS A 62 -15.97 14.75 20.93
C HIS A 62 -16.32 14.52 22.40
N LYS A 63 -17.41 15.14 22.84
CA LYS A 63 -17.93 14.96 24.21
C LYS A 63 -18.90 13.81 24.24
N TRP A 64 -18.60 12.80 25.02
CA TRP A 64 -19.45 11.65 25.21
C TRP A 64 -20.47 11.92 26.33
N LYS A 65 -21.66 11.29 26.25
CA LYS A 65 -22.73 11.52 27.23
C LYS A 65 -22.40 10.94 28.60
N LYS A 66 -21.70 9.80 28.66
CA LYS A 66 -21.37 9.10 29.91
C LYS A 66 -19.86 9.19 30.19
N LYS A 67 -19.48 9.30 31.47
CA LYS A 67 -18.09 9.42 31.91
C LYS A 67 -17.21 8.24 31.44
N TRP A 68 -17.71 7.00 31.51
CA TRP A 68 -16.95 5.83 31.04
C TRP A 68 -16.69 5.89 29.54
N GLN A 69 -17.64 6.40 28.74
CA GLN A 69 -17.45 6.58 27.29
C GLN A 69 -16.33 7.58 27.00
N GLU A 70 -16.21 8.64 27.77
CA GLU A 70 -15.15 9.63 27.60
C GLU A 70 -13.75 9.03 27.83
N ILE A 71 -13.63 8.03 28.69
CA ILE A 71 -12.37 7.34 29.00
C ILE A 71 -12.09 6.24 27.98
N PHE A 72 -13.04 5.39 27.66
CA PHE A 72 -12.80 4.11 26.96
C PHE A 72 -13.18 4.11 25.48
N MET A 73 -14.08 5.00 25.01
CA MET A 73 -14.51 4.94 23.61
C MET A 73 -13.37 5.19 22.62
N MET A 74 -12.50 6.17 22.89
CA MET A 74 -11.34 6.40 22.02
C MET A 74 -10.36 5.22 22.01
N PRO A 75 -9.95 4.65 23.15
CA PRO A 75 -9.17 3.40 23.18
C PRO A 75 -9.82 2.26 22.40
N ILE A 76 -11.12 2.02 22.57
CA ILE A 76 -11.86 0.98 21.84
C ILE A 76 -11.79 1.24 20.33
N LEU A 77 -12.07 2.46 19.88
CA LEU A 77 -12.05 2.80 18.45
C LEU A 77 -10.65 2.67 17.83
N TRP A 78 -9.59 3.07 18.56
CA TRP A 78 -8.22 2.85 18.11
C TRP A 78 -7.86 1.37 18.05
N GLY A 79 -8.29 0.58 19.03
CA GLY A 79 -8.07 -0.87 19.03
C GLY A 79 -8.78 -1.57 17.86
N LEU A 80 -10.06 -1.24 17.61
CA LEU A 80 -10.81 -1.76 16.46
C LEU A 80 -10.16 -1.35 15.12
N LEU A 81 -9.64 -0.12 15.03
CA LEU A 81 -8.90 0.32 13.86
C LEU A 81 -7.59 -0.47 13.69
N GLY A 82 -6.92 -0.84 14.78
CA GLY A 82 -5.75 -1.71 14.75
C GLY A 82 -6.06 -3.10 14.18
N ILE A 83 -7.15 -3.74 14.65
CA ILE A 83 -7.65 -4.99 14.10
C ILE A 83 -7.90 -4.86 12.59
N LEU A 84 -8.66 -3.84 12.20
CA LEU A 84 -9.00 -3.59 10.79
C LEU A 84 -7.75 -3.38 9.92
N ALA A 85 -6.79 -2.61 10.39
CA ALA A 85 -5.54 -2.33 9.69
C ALA A 85 -4.74 -3.61 9.43
N VAL A 86 -4.60 -4.47 10.43
CA VAL A 86 -3.87 -5.74 10.33
C VAL A 86 -4.61 -6.72 9.43
N SER A 87 -5.95 -6.79 9.52
CA SER A 87 -6.77 -7.71 8.72
C SER A 87 -6.74 -7.39 7.22
N ILE A 88 -6.57 -6.12 6.85
CA ILE A 88 -6.52 -5.71 5.44
C ILE A 88 -5.08 -5.77 4.93
N HIS A 89 -4.18 -5.04 5.57
CA HIS A 89 -2.76 -5.00 5.20
C HIS A 89 -1.91 -4.39 6.30
N ILE A 90 -0.91 -5.11 6.75
CA ILE A 90 -0.08 -4.73 7.92
C ILE A 90 0.58 -3.34 7.80
N TYR A 91 0.85 -2.85 6.58
CA TYR A 91 1.42 -1.51 6.35
C TYR A 91 0.54 -0.37 6.85
N TYR A 92 -0.77 -0.57 7.00
CA TYR A 92 -1.65 0.44 7.56
C TYR A 92 -1.40 0.67 9.05
N LEU A 93 -0.95 -0.36 9.76
CA LEU A 93 -0.74 -0.27 11.21
C LEU A 93 0.22 0.87 11.59
N PRO A 94 1.48 0.93 11.09
CA PRO A 94 2.36 2.04 11.42
C PRO A 94 1.89 3.39 10.86
N MET A 95 1.14 3.42 9.75
CA MET A 95 0.55 4.68 9.24
C MET A 95 -0.47 5.28 10.21
N ILE A 96 -1.32 4.43 10.81
CA ILE A 96 -2.28 4.91 11.83
C ILE A 96 -1.59 5.27 13.15
N TYR A 97 -0.45 4.65 13.48
CA TYR A 97 0.37 5.10 14.62
C TYR A 97 0.90 6.52 14.45
N CYS A 98 1.19 6.97 13.21
CA CYS A 98 1.53 8.37 12.97
C CYS A 98 0.40 9.32 13.41
N PHE A 99 -0.87 8.98 13.11
CA PHE A 99 -2.02 9.78 13.57
C PHE A 99 -2.28 9.64 15.07
N LEU A 100 -2.01 8.48 15.65
CA LEU A 100 -2.05 8.30 17.11
C LEU A 100 -1.02 9.20 17.82
N LEU A 101 0.17 9.39 17.22
CA LEU A 101 1.14 10.37 17.71
C LEU A 101 0.57 11.79 17.67
N GLY A 102 -0.14 12.17 16.61
CA GLY A 102 -0.86 13.44 16.52
C GLY A 102 -1.94 13.58 17.61
N CYS A 103 -2.67 12.49 17.85
CA CYS A 103 -3.65 12.39 18.94
C CYS A 103 -2.96 12.59 20.31
N PHE A 104 -1.83 11.92 20.55
CA PHE A 104 -1.05 12.04 21.77
C PHE A 104 -0.63 13.50 22.03
N ILE A 105 -0.03 14.16 21.04
CA ILE A 105 0.41 15.55 21.17
C ILE A 105 -0.77 16.48 21.49
N THR A 106 -1.88 16.33 20.78
CA THR A 106 -3.04 17.19 21.01
C THR A 106 -3.75 16.89 22.33
N ASP A 107 -3.82 15.64 22.76
CA ASP A 107 -4.38 15.27 24.06
C ASP A 107 -3.58 15.87 25.21
N VAL A 108 -2.26 15.72 25.18
CA VAL A 108 -1.38 16.21 26.24
C VAL A 108 -1.34 17.74 26.29
N PHE A 109 -1.04 18.39 25.14
CA PHE A 109 -0.74 19.82 25.15
C PHE A 109 -1.98 20.72 25.04
N LYS A 110 -3.06 20.25 24.40
CA LYS A 110 -4.27 21.04 24.22
C LYS A 110 -5.39 20.65 25.18
N TYR A 111 -5.70 19.35 25.31
CA TYR A 111 -6.84 18.86 26.07
C TYR A 111 -6.48 18.47 27.50
N LYS A 112 -5.18 18.42 27.86
CA LYS A 112 -4.67 18.03 29.18
C LYS A 112 -5.16 16.66 29.65
N LYS A 113 -5.35 15.75 28.68
CA LYS A 113 -5.76 14.36 28.91
C LYS A 113 -4.52 13.47 28.79
N TYR A 114 -3.94 13.10 29.93
CA TYR A 114 -2.67 12.35 29.93
C TYR A 114 -2.88 10.84 29.81
N LEU A 115 -3.88 10.28 30.47
CA LEU A 115 -4.13 8.82 30.51
C LEU A 115 -4.68 8.30 29.19
N ARG A 116 -5.59 9.03 28.54
CA ARG A 116 -6.29 8.60 27.32
C ARG A 116 -5.37 8.17 26.19
N PRO A 117 -4.31 8.91 25.79
CA PRO A 117 -3.44 8.50 24.71
C PRO A 117 -2.65 7.22 25.02
N PHE A 118 -2.28 6.97 26.29
CA PHE A 118 -1.66 5.71 26.69
C PHE A 118 -2.64 4.53 26.58
N LEU A 119 -3.89 4.72 27.00
CA LEU A 119 -4.93 3.69 26.82
C LEU A 119 -5.18 3.39 25.35
N CYS A 120 -5.18 4.42 24.48
CA CYS A 120 -5.27 4.23 23.03
C CYS A 120 -4.08 3.42 22.49
N LEU A 121 -2.86 3.75 22.93
CA LEU A 121 -1.64 3.03 22.52
C LEU A 121 -1.68 1.56 22.97
N ILE A 122 -2.05 1.30 24.22
CA ILE A 122 -2.17 -0.07 24.75
C ILE A 122 -3.23 -0.85 23.95
N SER A 123 -4.40 -0.25 23.75
CA SER A 123 -5.52 -0.90 23.07
C SER A 123 -5.18 -1.26 21.63
N ILE A 124 -4.68 -0.31 20.84
CA ILE A 124 -4.31 -0.59 19.44
C ILE A 124 -3.20 -1.65 19.37
N THR A 125 -2.19 -1.57 20.24
CA THR A 125 -1.07 -2.53 20.23
C THR A 125 -1.54 -3.92 20.63
N ALA A 126 -2.27 -4.05 21.74
CA ALA A 126 -2.73 -5.35 22.23
C ALA A 126 -3.67 -6.04 21.23
N LEU A 127 -4.66 -5.31 20.69
CA LEU A 127 -5.62 -5.88 19.77
C LEU A 127 -5.00 -6.17 18.39
N SER A 128 -4.02 -5.36 17.94
CA SER A 128 -3.28 -5.66 16.70
C SER A 128 -2.40 -6.91 16.86
N LEU A 129 -1.72 -7.06 18.00
CA LEU A 129 -0.92 -8.26 18.29
C LEU A 129 -1.80 -9.52 18.40
N LEU A 130 -2.95 -9.40 19.07
CA LEU A 130 -3.93 -10.50 19.14
C LEU A 130 -4.38 -10.90 17.72
N MET A 131 -4.71 -9.93 16.87
CA MET A 131 -5.12 -10.21 15.50
C MET A 131 -4.00 -10.82 14.66
N LEU A 132 -2.75 -10.35 14.79
CA LEU A 132 -1.58 -10.96 14.15
C LEU A 132 -1.37 -12.41 14.61
N TRP A 133 -1.56 -12.68 15.90
CA TRP A 133 -1.48 -14.04 16.44
C TRP A 133 -2.58 -14.93 15.85
N MET A 134 -3.82 -14.46 15.78
CA MET A 134 -4.94 -15.20 15.18
C MET A 134 -4.71 -15.48 13.68
N LEU A 135 -4.04 -14.56 12.97
CA LEU A 135 -3.67 -14.74 11.55
C LEU A 135 -2.43 -15.61 11.34
N GLY A 136 -1.84 -16.15 12.41
CA GLY A 136 -0.66 -17.01 12.31
C GLY A 136 0.66 -16.29 12.01
N ALA A 137 0.73 -14.96 12.17
CA ALA A 137 1.92 -14.19 11.83
C ALA A 137 3.18 -14.56 12.61
N PHE A 138 3.03 -15.23 13.76
CA PHE A 138 4.13 -15.69 14.62
C PHE A 138 4.44 -17.18 14.47
N TYR A 139 3.72 -17.90 13.61
CA TYR A 139 3.89 -19.34 13.42
C TYR A 139 5.14 -19.66 12.60
N THR A 140 5.49 -18.84 11.63
CA THR A 140 6.64 -19.07 10.75
C THR A 140 7.91 -18.52 11.38
N LYS A 141 8.92 -19.37 11.57
CA LYS A 141 10.27 -18.99 12.04
C LYS A 141 11.15 -18.40 10.92
N THR A 142 10.61 -18.09 9.77
CA THR A 142 11.37 -17.62 8.62
C THR A 142 12.03 -16.28 8.93
N ASN A 143 13.35 -16.30 9.12
CA ASN A 143 14.23 -15.13 9.17
C ASN A 143 14.33 -14.52 7.75
N VAL A 144 13.22 -14.09 7.19
CA VAL A 144 13.24 -13.41 5.90
C VAL A 144 13.71 -11.98 6.13
N ALA A 145 15.03 -11.79 6.17
CA ALA A 145 15.61 -10.47 6.00
C ALA A 145 15.06 -9.92 4.69
N ALA A 146 14.12 -8.99 4.78
CA ALA A 146 13.46 -8.48 3.59
C ALA A 146 14.46 -7.66 2.79
N GLN A 147 14.98 -8.23 1.72
CA GLN A 147 15.75 -7.49 0.72
C GLN A 147 14.89 -6.33 0.22
N GLY A 148 15.50 -5.17 -0.01
CA GLY A 148 14.83 -4.00 -0.59
C GLY A 148 14.58 -2.83 0.36
N LEU A 149 15.01 -2.89 1.63
CA LEU A 149 15.05 -1.71 2.48
C LEU A 149 15.97 -0.65 1.85
N GLY A 150 15.47 0.59 1.71
CA GLY A 150 16.17 1.67 1.02
C GLY A 150 15.91 1.74 -0.49
N ILE A 151 15.62 0.61 -1.14
CA ILE A 151 15.22 0.58 -2.56
C ILE A 151 13.80 1.11 -2.71
N TYR A 152 12.87 0.61 -1.91
CA TYR A 152 11.43 0.95 -1.96
C TYR A 152 11.09 2.17 -1.08
N SER A 153 11.98 3.17 -1.04
CA SER A 153 11.79 4.44 -0.34
C SER A 153 10.99 5.44 -1.18
N ALA A 154 10.49 6.52 -0.54
CA ALA A 154 9.92 7.64 -1.27
C ALA A 154 11.00 8.59 -1.75
N ASN A 155 10.80 9.16 -2.93
CA ASN A 155 11.61 10.30 -3.38
C ASN A 155 11.10 11.59 -2.72
N ILE A 156 11.98 12.56 -2.48
CA ILE A 156 11.59 13.87 -1.91
C ILE A 156 10.57 14.60 -2.79
N ASN A 157 10.61 14.36 -4.11
CA ASN A 157 9.69 14.96 -5.08
C ASN A 157 8.32 14.26 -5.18
N THR A 158 8.04 13.23 -4.36
CA THR A 158 6.91 12.31 -4.53
C THR A 158 5.54 12.98 -4.59
N PHE A 159 5.35 14.15 -3.93
CA PHE A 159 4.05 14.81 -3.89
C PHE A 159 3.67 15.55 -5.18
N TRP A 160 4.64 15.89 -6.01
CA TRP A 160 4.39 16.59 -7.30
C TRP A 160 4.90 15.83 -8.52
N ASN A 161 5.60 14.73 -8.32
CA ASN A 161 6.07 13.87 -9.40
C ASN A 161 5.03 12.79 -9.73
N PRO A 162 4.44 12.83 -10.96
CA PRO A 162 3.39 11.87 -11.33
C PRO A 162 3.91 10.48 -11.68
N LEU A 163 5.22 10.27 -11.77
CA LEU A 163 5.88 9.05 -12.24
C LEU A 163 5.28 8.50 -13.56
N ASP A 164 6.02 7.66 -14.24
CA ASP A 164 5.56 6.90 -15.40
C ASP A 164 5.94 5.42 -15.29
N SER A 165 5.58 4.64 -16.31
CA SER A 165 5.91 3.21 -16.39
C SER A 165 7.41 2.96 -16.59
N GLN A 166 8.16 3.92 -17.13
CA GLN A 166 9.60 3.79 -17.37
C GLN A 166 10.41 3.91 -16.07
N GLY A 167 9.93 4.67 -15.09
CA GLY A 167 10.50 4.72 -13.74
C GLY A 167 10.17 3.47 -12.89
N SER A 168 9.32 2.59 -13.38
CA SER A 168 8.93 1.34 -12.73
C SER A 168 9.22 0.16 -13.67
N ASN A 169 10.46 -0.28 -13.71
CA ASN A 169 10.88 -1.46 -14.50
C ASN A 169 10.13 -2.78 -14.13
N ASN A 170 9.12 -2.75 -13.29
CA ASN A 170 8.40 -3.93 -12.81
C ASN A 170 6.87 -3.83 -12.85
N GLY A 171 6.31 -3.03 -13.74
CA GLY A 171 4.88 -3.17 -14.08
C GLY A 171 3.85 -2.91 -12.97
N LEU A 172 4.23 -2.38 -11.79
CA LEU A 172 3.25 -2.03 -10.75
C LEU A 172 2.37 -0.83 -11.11
N LEU A 173 2.84 0.04 -12.02
CA LEU A 173 1.98 0.96 -12.73
C LEU A 173 1.29 0.26 -13.92
N GLY A 174 1.67 -0.99 -14.22
CA GLY A 174 1.18 -1.76 -15.35
C GLY A 174 1.44 -1.01 -16.65
N ASP A 175 0.52 -1.13 -17.59
CA ASP A 175 0.55 -0.42 -18.87
C ASP A 175 0.26 1.08 -18.76
N VAL A 176 0.33 1.67 -17.54
CA VAL A 176 0.13 3.10 -17.33
C VAL A 176 1.36 3.84 -17.78
N SER A 177 1.30 4.36 -18.99
CA SER A 177 2.39 5.15 -19.57
C SER A 177 2.65 6.48 -18.85
N LYS A 178 1.70 6.99 -18.04
CA LYS A 178 1.79 8.29 -17.35
C LYS A 178 0.93 8.34 -16.11
N GLY A 179 1.45 8.87 -15.00
CA GLY A 179 0.70 9.14 -13.76
C GLY A 179 -0.10 10.45 -13.81
N SER A 180 0.16 11.32 -14.78
CA SER A 180 -0.56 12.59 -15.04
C SER A 180 -0.73 12.82 -16.53
N ARG A 181 -1.86 13.42 -16.91
CA ARG A 181 -2.11 13.84 -18.28
C ARG A 181 -1.32 15.11 -18.65
N PHE A 182 -1.06 15.98 -17.69
CA PHE A 182 -0.53 17.32 -17.91
C PHE A 182 0.92 17.49 -17.47
N LEU A 183 1.32 16.86 -16.36
CA LEU A 183 2.68 16.98 -15.85
C LEU A 183 3.57 15.88 -16.42
N LYS A 184 4.79 16.27 -16.76
CA LYS A 184 5.82 15.32 -17.18
C LYS A 184 6.38 14.61 -15.95
N PRO A 185 6.59 13.28 -16.02
CA PRO A 185 7.27 12.54 -14.96
C PRO A 185 8.73 12.99 -14.86
N ILE A 186 9.24 12.93 -13.64
CA ILE A 186 10.64 13.17 -13.31
C ILE A 186 11.26 11.83 -12.96
N ALA A 187 12.39 11.50 -13.56
CA ALA A 187 13.09 10.23 -13.29
C ALA A 187 13.47 10.09 -11.82
N VAL A 188 13.30 8.87 -11.31
CA VAL A 188 13.63 8.46 -9.96
C VAL A 188 14.35 7.10 -10.00
N ASN A 189 15.00 6.72 -8.90
CA ASN A 189 15.70 5.44 -8.84
C ASN A 189 14.74 4.25 -8.81
N PHE A 190 15.28 3.09 -9.21
CA PHE A 190 14.56 1.82 -9.17
C PHE A 190 13.94 1.57 -7.79
N GLY A 191 12.72 1.07 -7.78
CA GLY A 191 11.96 0.73 -6.56
C GLY A 191 11.23 1.92 -5.92
N GLN A 192 11.58 3.17 -6.21
CA GLN A 192 10.95 4.35 -5.60
C GLN A 192 9.48 4.57 -6.04
N TYR A 193 8.98 3.79 -7.00
CA TYR A 193 7.54 3.75 -7.33
C TYR A 193 6.67 3.30 -6.15
N GLU A 194 7.22 2.57 -5.18
CA GLU A 194 6.51 2.20 -3.95
C GLU A 194 6.21 3.42 -3.08
N GLY A 195 7.02 4.46 -3.19
CA GLY A 195 6.82 5.74 -2.53
C GLY A 195 5.92 6.71 -3.29
N TYR A 196 5.25 6.29 -4.37
CA TYR A 196 4.33 7.14 -5.13
C TYR A 196 3.24 7.74 -4.23
N ALA A 197 3.24 9.08 -4.14
CA ALA A 197 2.31 9.85 -3.32
C ALA A 197 1.87 11.15 -4.01
N TYR A 198 1.86 11.14 -5.35
CA TYR A 198 1.44 12.29 -6.15
C TYR A 198 0.06 12.77 -5.73
N VAL A 199 -0.03 14.06 -5.40
CA VAL A 199 -1.28 14.64 -4.87
C VAL A 199 -2.29 14.97 -5.96
N GLY A 200 -1.86 15.05 -7.22
CA GLY A 200 -2.67 15.44 -8.36
C GLY A 200 -2.73 16.96 -8.57
N LEU A 201 -2.92 17.34 -9.82
CA LEU A 201 -2.87 18.75 -10.24
C LEU A 201 -3.98 19.59 -9.60
N GLY A 202 -5.14 19.02 -9.32
CA GLY A 202 -6.25 19.73 -8.66
C GLY A 202 -5.92 20.17 -7.23
N ILE A 203 -5.22 19.33 -6.45
CA ILE A 203 -4.74 19.70 -5.11
C ILE A 203 -3.62 20.75 -5.19
N ILE A 204 -2.70 20.61 -6.15
CA ILE A 204 -1.63 21.59 -6.38
C ILE A 204 -2.24 22.96 -6.71
N LEU A 205 -3.21 23.02 -7.62
CA LEU A 205 -3.92 24.26 -7.94
C LEU A 205 -4.68 24.81 -6.73
N GLY A 206 -5.33 23.96 -5.96
CA GLY A 206 -5.98 24.39 -4.70
C GLY A 206 -5.01 25.07 -3.75
N ALA A 207 -3.81 24.51 -3.59
CA ALA A 207 -2.75 25.12 -2.76
C ALA A 207 -2.27 26.47 -3.34
N ILE A 208 -2.07 26.56 -4.66
CA ILE A 208 -1.70 27.81 -5.35
C ILE A 208 -2.78 28.89 -5.16
N ILE A 209 -4.05 28.54 -5.36
CA ILE A 209 -5.19 29.46 -5.14
C ILE A 209 -5.19 30.00 -3.70
N LEU A 210 -4.95 29.15 -2.71
CA LEU A 210 -4.88 29.56 -1.31
C LEU A 210 -3.70 30.50 -1.04
N LEU A 211 -2.55 30.22 -1.65
CA LEU A 211 -1.37 31.08 -1.54
C LEU A 211 -1.68 32.46 -2.12
N ILE A 212 -2.20 32.53 -3.36
CA ILE A 212 -2.59 33.79 -4.02
C ILE A 212 -3.62 34.54 -3.18
N ALA A 213 -4.67 33.85 -2.70
CA ALA A 213 -5.71 34.47 -1.87
C ALA A 213 -5.13 35.02 -0.56
N SER A 214 -4.14 34.34 0.03
CA SER A 214 -3.45 34.81 1.24
C SER A 214 -2.62 36.08 0.97
N VAL A 215 -1.84 36.09 -0.12
CA VAL A 215 -1.05 37.24 -0.53
C VAL A 215 -1.96 38.45 -0.83
N CYS A 216 -3.01 38.27 -1.64
CA CYS A 216 -3.97 39.34 -1.97
C CYS A 216 -4.66 39.90 -0.71
N ARG A 217 -4.98 39.05 0.29
CA ARG A 217 -5.55 39.47 1.55
C ARG A 217 -4.57 40.32 2.37
N SER A 218 -3.30 39.88 2.42
CA SER A 218 -2.26 40.62 3.13
C SER A 218 -2.03 41.99 2.53
N ILE A 219 -1.99 42.09 1.19
CA ILE A 219 -1.87 43.37 0.49
C ILE A 219 -3.06 44.30 0.80
N LYS A 220 -4.30 43.81 0.68
CA LYS A 220 -5.51 44.64 0.98
C LYS A 220 -5.58 45.11 2.43
N ARG A 221 -5.07 44.35 3.38
CA ARG A 221 -5.07 44.70 4.80
C ARG A 221 -3.86 45.52 5.20
N GLN A 222 -2.95 45.81 4.30
CA GLN A 222 -1.65 46.46 4.60
C GLN A 222 -0.87 45.74 5.72
N LYS A 223 -1.16 44.45 5.92
CA LYS A 223 -0.47 43.59 6.89
C LYS A 223 0.54 42.70 6.15
N ARG A 224 1.68 42.45 6.76
CA ARG A 224 2.63 41.48 6.23
C ARG A 224 2.01 40.08 6.27
N LEU A 225 2.21 39.30 5.23
CA LEU A 225 1.78 37.87 5.15
C LEU A 225 2.18 37.09 6.40
N THR A 226 3.36 37.39 6.94
CA THR A 226 3.87 36.79 8.17
C THR A 226 2.99 37.08 9.41
N SER A 227 2.27 38.21 9.47
CA SER A 227 1.38 38.51 10.59
C SER A 227 0.09 37.69 10.54
N ASP A 228 -0.48 37.45 9.34
CA ASP A 228 -1.68 36.62 9.17
C ASP A 228 -1.35 35.14 9.47
N ILE A 229 -0.18 34.66 9.05
CA ILE A 229 0.32 33.34 9.40
C ILE A 229 0.54 33.22 10.92
N ARG A 230 1.16 34.23 11.55
CA ARG A 230 1.40 34.24 13.00
C ARG A 230 0.09 34.21 13.81
N GLU A 231 -0.92 34.95 13.39
CA GLU A 231 -2.24 34.96 14.02
C GLU A 231 -2.94 33.61 13.89
N PHE A 232 -2.88 32.98 12.71
CA PHE A 232 -3.40 31.63 12.48
C PHE A 232 -2.68 30.60 13.36
N LEU A 233 -1.35 30.63 13.40
CA LEU A 233 -0.54 29.73 14.22
C LEU A 233 -0.83 29.92 15.70
N LYS A 234 -1.02 31.17 16.20
CA LYS A 234 -1.35 31.43 17.61
C LYS A 234 -2.62 30.68 18.03
N ASN A 235 -3.66 30.72 17.19
CA ASN A 235 -4.97 30.12 17.47
C ASN A 235 -5.00 28.58 17.29
N LYS A 236 -4.14 28.03 16.44
CA LYS A 236 -4.10 26.60 16.08
C LYS A 236 -2.76 25.93 16.37
N LYS A 237 -1.92 26.56 17.20
CA LYS A 237 -0.52 26.18 17.43
C LYS A 237 -0.33 24.68 17.66
N VAL A 238 -1.08 24.10 18.58
CA VAL A 238 -0.91 22.69 18.93
C VAL A 238 -1.27 21.77 17.75
N TRP A 239 -2.34 22.09 17.01
CA TRP A 239 -2.73 21.33 15.82
C TRP A 239 -1.71 21.43 14.69
N CYS A 240 -1.15 22.62 14.47
CA CYS A 240 -0.11 22.84 13.46
C CYS A 240 1.18 22.11 13.81
N ILE A 241 1.59 22.16 15.09
CA ILE A 241 2.77 21.42 15.56
C ILE A 241 2.54 19.92 15.44
N ALA A 242 1.39 19.42 15.92
CA ALA A 242 1.08 18.00 15.81
C ALA A 242 1.06 17.53 14.35
N GLY A 243 0.45 18.31 13.45
CA GLY A 243 0.45 18.00 12.01
C GLY A 243 1.84 18.01 11.40
N ALA A 244 2.67 18.99 11.76
CA ALA A 244 4.05 19.06 11.28
C ALA A 244 4.91 17.90 11.80
N VAL A 245 4.74 17.50 13.06
CA VAL A 245 5.45 16.35 13.65
C VAL A 245 5.01 15.06 12.97
N VAL A 246 3.70 14.82 12.80
CA VAL A 246 3.18 13.64 12.10
C VAL A 246 3.71 13.57 10.67
N PHE A 247 3.68 14.70 9.95
CA PHE A 247 4.23 14.79 8.59
C PHE A 247 5.72 14.48 8.58
N ALA A 248 6.50 15.12 9.46
CA ALA A 248 7.96 14.92 9.53
C ALA A 248 8.33 13.49 9.86
N VAL A 249 7.66 12.86 10.85
CA VAL A 249 7.90 11.45 11.23
C VAL A 249 7.56 10.51 10.08
N ALA A 250 6.41 10.70 9.44
CA ALA A 250 5.99 9.87 8.31
C ALA A 250 6.95 10.01 7.13
N MET A 251 7.36 11.24 6.78
CA MET A 251 8.30 11.49 5.68
C MET A 251 9.70 11.02 5.99
N PHE A 252 10.20 11.25 7.23
CA PHE A 252 11.49 10.73 7.64
C PHE A 252 11.57 9.21 7.44
N TYR A 253 10.54 8.47 7.87
CA TYR A 253 10.48 7.03 7.67
C TYR A 253 10.31 6.66 6.17
N ALA A 254 9.49 7.41 5.43
CA ALA A 254 9.24 7.16 4.01
C ALA A 254 10.49 7.26 3.14
N ILE A 255 11.38 8.23 3.43
CA ILE A 255 12.63 8.46 2.68
C ILE A 255 13.83 7.69 3.22
N SER A 256 13.69 7.00 4.37
CA SER A 256 14.79 6.26 5.01
C SER A 256 14.98 4.87 4.40
N PRO A 257 16.20 4.30 4.47
CA PRO A 257 17.43 4.87 5.00
C PRO A 257 18.17 5.80 4.03
N SER A 258 17.83 5.80 2.74
CA SER A 258 18.51 6.56 1.69
C SER A 258 17.57 7.60 1.09
N ALA A 259 17.91 8.88 1.23
CA ALA A 259 17.11 9.96 0.67
C ALA A 259 17.60 10.36 -0.71
N TYR A 260 16.65 10.49 -1.63
CA TYR A 260 16.90 10.91 -3.01
C TYR A 260 16.02 12.10 -3.39
N PHE A 261 16.59 13.00 -4.19
CA PHE A 261 15.87 14.02 -4.92
C PHE A 261 16.08 13.77 -6.41
N ASN A 262 15.02 13.41 -7.12
CA ASN A 262 15.11 12.84 -8.46
C ASN A 262 16.02 11.57 -8.42
N GLU A 263 17.00 11.47 -9.31
CA GLU A 263 17.98 10.38 -9.34
C GLU A 263 19.17 10.62 -8.40
N LYS A 264 19.32 11.86 -7.89
CA LYS A 264 20.48 12.22 -7.05
C LYS A 264 20.27 11.81 -5.61
N LYS A 265 21.20 11.01 -5.09
CA LYS A 265 21.27 10.68 -3.68
C LYS A 265 21.71 11.91 -2.86
N ILE A 266 20.95 12.22 -1.80
CA ILE A 266 21.20 13.36 -0.93
C ILE A 266 21.96 12.92 0.31
N TYR A 267 21.50 11.84 0.97
CA TYR A 267 22.16 11.28 2.15
C TYR A 267 21.77 9.82 2.38
N ASP A 268 22.59 9.14 3.20
CA ASP A 268 22.31 7.83 3.79
C ASP A 268 22.30 7.93 5.31
N ILE A 269 21.40 7.20 5.95
CA ILE A 269 21.39 7.01 7.40
C ILE A 269 21.84 5.59 7.68
N TYR A 270 22.91 5.46 8.43
CA TYR A 270 23.43 4.17 8.88
C TYR A 270 22.73 3.78 10.18
N TYR A 271 21.92 2.75 10.12
CA TYR A 271 21.22 2.19 11.27
C TYR A 271 21.96 0.97 11.82
N SER A 272 21.81 0.72 13.13
CA SER A 272 22.28 -0.53 13.71
C SER A 272 21.50 -1.73 13.12
N GLU A 273 22.11 -2.92 13.12
CA GLU A 273 21.50 -4.14 12.59
C GLU A 273 20.11 -4.43 13.18
N ARG A 274 19.91 -4.14 14.47
CA ARG A 274 18.59 -4.30 15.13
C ARG A 274 17.52 -3.42 14.51
N ILE A 275 17.87 -2.16 14.20
CA ILE A 275 16.96 -1.21 13.56
C ILE A 275 16.71 -1.64 12.12
N ILE A 276 17.74 -2.06 11.39
CA ILE A 276 17.61 -2.58 10.02
C ILE A 276 16.66 -3.78 10.00
N LYS A 277 16.82 -4.75 10.91
CA LYS A 277 15.97 -5.93 11.02
C LYS A 277 14.51 -5.54 11.29
N PHE A 278 14.28 -4.57 12.18
CA PHE A 278 12.92 -4.06 12.45
C PHE A 278 12.33 -3.35 11.23
N MET A 279 13.07 -2.43 10.60
CA MET A 279 12.61 -1.68 9.43
C MET A 279 12.39 -2.58 8.21
N SER A 280 13.19 -3.63 8.04
CA SER A 280 13.06 -4.61 6.95
C SER A 280 11.73 -5.36 6.98
N SER A 281 11.05 -5.44 8.12
CA SER A 281 9.69 -5.96 8.21
C SER A 281 8.71 -5.14 7.35
N PHE A 282 9.00 -3.84 7.16
CA PHE A 282 8.25 -2.89 6.33
C PHE A 282 9.14 -2.30 5.23
N ARG A 283 9.76 -3.17 4.41
CA ARG A 283 10.76 -2.79 3.40
C ARG A 283 10.34 -1.66 2.45
N ALA A 284 9.05 -1.60 2.10
CA ALA A 284 8.50 -0.53 1.26
C ALA A 284 8.14 0.70 2.11
N THR A 285 9.20 1.34 2.65
CA THR A 285 9.06 2.52 3.51
C THR A 285 8.38 3.68 2.79
N GLY A 286 8.56 3.80 1.49
CA GLY A 286 7.98 4.86 0.67
C GLY A 286 6.47 5.04 0.83
N ARG A 287 5.73 3.97 1.13
CA ARG A 287 4.28 4.02 1.34
C ARG A 287 3.85 4.92 2.50
N TYR A 288 4.75 5.22 3.46
CA TYR A 288 4.43 6.14 4.57
C TYR A 288 4.25 7.60 4.11
N ALA A 289 4.70 7.95 2.90
CA ALA A 289 4.40 9.24 2.27
C ALA A 289 2.88 9.46 2.09
N TRP A 290 2.05 8.41 2.09
CA TRP A 290 0.59 8.53 2.00
C TRP A 290 -0.01 9.25 3.22
N VAL A 291 0.59 9.12 4.40
CA VAL A 291 0.21 9.90 5.59
C VAL A 291 0.38 11.40 5.30
N GLY A 292 1.53 11.79 4.76
CA GLY A 292 1.82 13.18 4.35
C GLY A 292 0.87 13.67 3.26
N MET A 293 0.59 12.84 2.26
CA MET A 293 -0.35 13.14 1.18
C MET A 293 -1.74 13.49 1.73
N TYR A 294 -2.28 12.69 2.66
CA TYR A 294 -3.61 12.96 3.23
C TYR A 294 -3.64 14.16 4.17
N LEU A 295 -2.52 14.47 4.83
CA LEU A 295 -2.40 15.75 5.56
C LEU A 295 -2.44 16.93 4.59
N ILE A 296 -1.76 16.86 3.43
CA ILE A 296 -1.80 17.88 2.38
C ILE A 296 -3.24 18.05 1.86
N PHE A 297 -3.92 16.95 1.47
CA PHE A 297 -5.31 16.97 1.01
C PHE A 297 -6.20 17.70 2.02
N THR A 298 -6.12 17.28 3.28
CA THR A 298 -6.93 17.82 4.36
C THR A 298 -6.63 19.30 4.59
N ALA A 299 -5.36 19.71 4.56
CA ALA A 299 -4.96 21.10 4.74
C ALA A 299 -5.47 22.00 3.59
N VAL A 300 -5.36 21.55 2.33
CA VAL A 300 -5.85 22.31 1.17
C VAL A 300 -7.37 22.43 1.21
N LEU A 301 -8.10 21.32 1.45
CA LEU A 301 -9.56 21.37 1.54
C LEU A 301 -10.04 22.19 2.73
N TYR A 302 -9.36 22.08 3.88
CA TYR A 302 -9.64 22.98 5.02
C TYR A 302 -9.43 24.44 4.65
N GLY A 303 -8.34 24.79 3.98
CA GLY A 303 -8.08 26.14 3.50
C GLY A 303 -9.17 26.66 2.57
N LEU A 304 -9.55 25.87 1.54
CA LEU A 304 -10.64 26.21 0.62
C LEU A 304 -11.97 26.39 1.35
N SER A 305 -12.25 25.59 2.38
CA SER A 305 -13.47 25.70 3.19
C SER A 305 -13.59 27.01 3.97
N ARG A 306 -12.48 27.76 4.12
CA ARG A 306 -12.44 29.06 4.83
C ARG A 306 -12.71 30.25 3.92
N ILE A 307 -12.98 30.04 2.64
CA ILE A 307 -13.39 31.11 1.70
C ILE A 307 -14.80 31.55 2.07
N SER A 308 -14.96 32.83 2.40
CA SER A 308 -16.20 33.39 2.97
C SER A 308 -17.39 33.34 1.98
N ARG A 309 -17.13 33.57 0.68
CA ARG A 309 -18.17 33.57 -0.35
C ARG A 309 -18.49 32.13 -0.77
N LYS A 310 -19.61 31.57 -0.27
CA LYS A 310 -20.04 30.17 -0.50
C LYS A 310 -20.03 29.74 -1.97
N LYS A 311 -20.57 30.59 -2.89
CA LYS A 311 -20.56 30.32 -4.32
C LYS A 311 -19.13 30.20 -4.85
N LEU A 312 -18.25 31.15 -4.53
CA LEU A 312 -16.85 31.13 -4.93
C LEU A 312 -16.12 29.91 -4.38
N MET A 313 -16.33 29.58 -3.12
CA MET A 313 -15.75 28.38 -2.48
C MET A 313 -16.09 27.11 -3.26
N ILE A 314 -17.39 26.93 -3.57
CA ILE A 314 -17.87 25.74 -4.31
C ILE A 314 -17.33 25.74 -5.75
N SER A 315 -17.35 26.90 -6.45
CA SER A 315 -16.85 26.99 -7.83
C SER A 315 -15.36 26.68 -7.92
N LEU A 316 -14.54 27.19 -6.99
CA LEU A 316 -13.11 26.91 -6.96
C LEU A 316 -12.84 25.44 -6.65
N LEU A 317 -13.58 24.86 -5.68
CA LEU A 317 -13.46 23.43 -5.36
C LEU A 317 -13.84 22.57 -6.57
N ALA A 318 -14.97 22.87 -7.22
CA ALA A 318 -15.42 22.14 -8.42
C ALA A 318 -14.40 22.26 -9.56
N PHE A 319 -13.86 23.45 -9.81
CA PHE A 319 -12.80 23.65 -10.78
C PHE A 319 -11.57 22.78 -10.49
N CYS A 320 -11.06 22.80 -9.26
CA CYS A 320 -9.94 21.96 -8.85
C CYS A 320 -10.27 20.46 -9.02
N THR A 321 -11.52 20.05 -8.74
CA THR A 321 -11.95 18.66 -8.90
C THR A 321 -11.99 18.25 -10.39
N VAL A 322 -12.49 19.09 -11.27
CA VAL A 322 -12.48 18.83 -12.72
C VAL A 322 -11.05 18.70 -13.24
N VAL A 323 -10.16 19.60 -12.81
CA VAL A 323 -8.73 19.52 -13.17
C VAL A 323 -8.10 18.22 -12.61
N GLN A 324 -8.39 17.86 -11.38
CA GLN A 324 -7.92 16.59 -10.79
C GLN A 324 -8.37 15.39 -11.63
N PHE A 325 -9.67 15.34 -11.96
CA PHE A 325 -10.23 14.25 -12.77
C PHE A 325 -9.57 14.17 -14.16
N ALA A 326 -9.43 15.32 -14.83
CA ALA A 326 -8.75 15.39 -16.12
C ALA A 326 -7.29 14.96 -16.04
N ASP A 327 -6.58 15.34 -14.97
CA ASP A 327 -5.19 15.00 -14.74
C ASP A 327 -4.97 13.49 -14.57
N VAL A 328 -5.80 12.85 -13.74
CA VAL A 328 -5.68 11.40 -13.43
C VAL A 328 -6.41 10.50 -14.43
N SER A 329 -7.04 11.07 -15.46
CA SER A 329 -7.80 10.29 -16.45
C SER A 329 -6.95 9.25 -17.19
N CYS A 330 -5.65 9.48 -17.32
CA CYS A 330 -4.71 8.53 -17.90
C CYS A 330 -4.59 7.25 -17.05
N LEU A 331 -4.61 7.36 -15.71
CA LEU A 331 -4.62 6.21 -14.82
C LEU A 331 -5.89 5.37 -14.96
N MET A 332 -7.03 6.01 -15.24
CA MET A 332 -8.30 5.32 -15.47
C MET A 332 -8.37 4.67 -16.85
N SER A 333 -7.89 5.38 -17.89
CA SER A 333 -7.94 4.90 -19.26
C SER A 333 -7.02 3.73 -19.54
N SER A 334 -5.90 3.61 -18.81
CA SER A 334 -4.96 2.52 -18.96
C SER A 334 -5.53 1.15 -18.55
N ARG A 335 -6.70 1.14 -17.91
CA ARG A 335 -7.36 -0.07 -17.41
C ARG A 335 -8.51 -0.55 -18.32
N LYS A 336 -8.48 -0.20 -19.59
CA LYS A 336 -9.50 -0.59 -20.58
C LYS A 336 -9.65 -2.10 -20.72
N TRP A 337 -8.58 -2.85 -20.53
CA TRP A 337 -8.56 -4.30 -20.62
C TRP A 337 -9.50 -5.01 -19.60
N PHE A 338 -9.87 -4.35 -18.49
CA PHE A 338 -10.90 -4.88 -17.59
C PHE A 338 -12.31 -4.89 -18.20
N LYS A 339 -12.52 -4.17 -19.30
CA LYS A 339 -13.80 -4.16 -20.03
C LYS A 339 -13.90 -5.28 -21.08
N GLU A 340 -12.77 -5.92 -21.36
CA GLU A 340 -12.71 -7.03 -22.31
C GLU A 340 -13.05 -8.32 -21.58
N GLU A 341 -14.03 -9.05 -22.08
CA GLU A 341 -14.27 -10.43 -21.62
C GLU A 341 -13.07 -11.28 -22.01
N LYS A 342 -12.31 -11.74 -21.02
CA LYS A 342 -11.19 -12.67 -21.21
C LYS A 342 -11.49 -13.95 -20.47
N THR A 343 -11.64 -15.02 -21.20
CA THR A 343 -11.69 -16.36 -20.64
C THR A 343 -10.27 -16.87 -20.48
N TYR A 344 -9.94 -17.39 -19.32
CA TYR A 344 -8.66 -18.05 -19.13
C TYR A 344 -8.60 -19.30 -20.00
N THR A 345 -7.66 -19.32 -20.94
CA THR A 345 -7.31 -20.52 -21.72
C THR A 345 -6.03 -21.09 -21.14
N SER A 346 -6.08 -22.34 -20.71
CA SER A 346 -4.88 -23.03 -20.19
C SER A 346 -3.85 -23.14 -21.31
N PRO A 347 -2.59 -22.81 -21.07
CA PRO A 347 -1.51 -23.14 -22.00
C PRO A 347 -1.23 -24.67 -22.10
N LEU A 348 -1.70 -25.46 -21.11
CA LEU A 348 -1.65 -26.92 -21.14
C LEU A 348 -2.78 -27.43 -22.05
N ALA A 349 -2.50 -27.57 -23.33
CA ALA A 349 -3.48 -27.88 -24.36
C ALA A 349 -3.55 -29.38 -24.71
N SER A 350 -2.46 -30.13 -24.47
CA SER A 350 -2.40 -31.55 -24.80
C SER A 350 -3.37 -32.39 -23.93
N PRO A 351 -4.20 -33.24 -24.52
CA PRO A 351 -5.06 -34.15 -23.76
C PRO A 351 -4.29 -35.18 -22.91
N ALA A 352 -3.00 -35.39 -23.20
CA ALA A 352 -2.15 -36.29 -22.42
C ALA A 352 -1.96 -35.84 -20.96
N TRP A 353 -2.14 -34.53 -20.67
CA TRP A 353 -2.12 -34.03 -19.29
C TRP A 353 -3.15 -34.71 -18.39
N GLU A 354 -4.39 -34.86 -18.89
CA GLU A 354 -5.47 -35.51 -18.17
C GLU A 354 -5.14 -37.01 -17.90
N GLN A 355 -4.61 -37.70 -18.88
CA GLN A 355 -4.24 -39.12 -18.76
C GLN A 355 -3.09 -39.33 -17.76
N LEU A 356 -2.06 -38.46 -17.83
CA LEU A 356 -0.90 -38.55 -16.94
C LEU A 356 -1.21 -38.13 -15.51
N ALA A 357 -2.23 -37.30 -15.31
CA ALA A 357 -2.71 -36.86 -13.99
C ALA A 357 -3.61 -37.89 -13.30
N GLU A 358 -4.12 -38.89 -14.03
CA GLU A 358 -5.02 -39.89 -13.48
C GLU A 358 -4.34 -40.68 -12.34
N GLY A 359 -5.01 -40.74 -11.19
CA GLY A 359 -4.49 -41.40 -9.98
C GLY A 359 -3.45 -40.59 -9.19
N CYS A 360 -3.06 -39.38 -9.64
CA CYS A 360 -2.16 -38.50 -8.92
C CYS A 360 -2.92 -37.60 -7.94
N ASP A 361 -2.36 -37.41 -6.75
CA ASP A 361 -2.85 -36.49 -5.74
C ASP A 361 -1.89 -35.32 -5.43
N LYS A 362 -0.73 -35.30 -6.12
CA LYS A 362 0.32 -34.30 -6.00
C LYS A 362 0.85 -33.89 -7.37
N LEU A 363 1.16 -32.61 -7.53
CA LEU A 363 1.94 -32.08 -8.64
C LEU A 363 3.26 -31.54 -8.10
N ILE A 364 4.38 -32.06 -8.62
CA ILE A 364 5.73 -31.65 -8.22
C ILE A 364 6.40 -30.97 -9.40
N GLY A 365 6.39 -29.63 -9.39
CA GLY A 365 7.07 -28.80 -10.39
C GLY A 365 8.54 -28.59 -10.04
N LEU A 366 9.45 -28.82 -11.01
CA LEU A 366 10.90 -28.77 -10.85
C LEU A 366 11.54 -28.01 -12.02
N PRO A 367 12.58 -27.17 -11.81
CA PRO A 367 13.19 -26.83 -10.52
C PRO A 367 12.31 -25.88 -9.68
N TYR A 368 12.80 -25.48 -8.52
CA TYR A 368 12.09 -24.55 -7.62
C TYR A 368 12.04 -23.10 -8.14
N ASP A 369 12.97 -22.69 -9.00
CA ASP A 369 13.03 -21.34 -9.59
C ASP A 369 12.17 -21.25 -10.86
N GLN A 370 10.88 -21.14 -10.66
CA GLN A 370 9.89 -21.10 -11.73
C GLN A 370 9.38 -19.69 -11.98
N SER A 371 9.07 -19.38 -13.24
CA SER A 371 8.40 -18.14 -13.58
C SER A 371 7.01 -18.06 -12.93
N GLN A 372 6.54 -16.85 -12.65
CA GLN A 372 5.20 -16.66 -12.10
C GLN A 372 4.10 -17.24 -13.02
N ALA A 373 4.27 -17.14 -14.33
CA ALA A 373 3.34 -17.71 -15.30
C ALA A 373 3.27 -19.23 -15.19
N THR A 374 4.42 -19.91 -15.08
CA THR A 374 4.51 -21.35 -14.86
C THR A 374 3.83 -21.78 -13.58
N ILE A 375 4.14 -21.10 -12.47
CA ILE A 375 3.54 -21.38 -11.16
C ILE A 375 2.02 -21.30 -11.23
N TYR A 376 1.47 -20.25 -11.84
CA TYR A 376 0.02 -20.09 -11.97
C TYR A 376 -0.60 -21.17 -12.87
N THR A 377 0.04 -21.49 -14.00
CA THR A 377 -0.43 -22.52 -14.91
C THR A 377 -0.54 -23.88 -14.21
N LEU A 378 0.54 -24.30 -13.55
CA LEU A 378 0.59 -25.58 -12.83
C LEU A 378 -0.34 -25.58 -11.60
N SER A 379 -0.47 -24.44 -10.90
CA SER A 379 -1.39 -24.32 -9.74
C SER A 379 -2.85 -24.43 -10.15
N ILE A 380 -3.25 -23.84 -11.29
CA ILE A 380 -4.62 -23.96 -11.81
C ILE A 380 -4.91 -25.40 -12.25
N PHE A 381 -3.93 -26.06 -12.87
CA PHE A 381 -4.06 -27.46 -13.25
C PHE A 381 -4.20 -28.35 -12.01
N ALA A 382 -3.31 -28.20 -11.02
CA ALA A 382 -3.37 -28.93 -9.76
C ALA A 382 -4.71 -28.74 -9.04
N TYR A 383 -5.22 -27.49 -8.99
CA TYR A 383 -6.53 -27.18 -8.40
C TYR A 383 -7.68 -27.92 -9.10
N LYS A 384 -7.70 -27.91 -10.44
CA LYS A 384 -8.75 -28.61 -11.22
C LYS A 384 -8.77 -30.12 -10.97
N HIS A 385 -7.61 -30.71 -10.69
CA HIS A 385 -7.45 -32.16 -10.45
C HIS A 385 -7.38 -32.52 -8.96
N ASN A 386 -7.68 -31.59 -8.05
CA ASN A 386 -7.60 -31.78 -6.59
C ASN A 386 -6.23 -32.27 -6.10
N MET A 387 -5.16 -31.83 -6.76
CA MET A 387 -3.78 -32.17 -6.38
C MET A 387 -3.21 -31.11 -5.44
N SER A 388 -2.38 -31.51 -4.49
CA SER A 388 -1.45 -30.62 -3.81
C SER A 388 -0.30 -30.21 -4.74
N ILE A 389 0.32 -29.04 -4.51
CA ILE A 389 1.47 -28.58 -5.29
C ILE A 389 2.63 -28.23 -4.37
N ASN A 390 3.86 -28.55 -4.79
CA ASN A 390 5.08 -28.33 -3.99
C ASN A 390 5.54 -26.88 -3.96
N HIS A 391 5.12 -26.06 -4.92
CA HIS A 391 5.56 -24.69 -5.03
C HIS A 391 4.39 -23.77 -5.39
N PHE A 392 4.28 -22.65 -4.69
CA PHE A 392 3.26 -21.64 -4.91
C PHE A 392 3.86 -20.24 -4.85
N HIS A 393 3.29 -19.30 -5.61
CA HIS A 393 3.78 -17.93 -5.61
C HIS A 393 3.42 -17.23 -4.28
N VAL A 394 4.45 -16.90 -3.51
CA VAL A 394 4.33 -16.16 -2.25
C VAL A 394 5.27 -14.95 -2.26
N ALA A 395 4.83 -13.85 -1.68
CA ALA A 395 5.59 -12.60 -1.66
C ALA A 395 6.92 -12.69 -0.89
N ARG A 396 7.03 -13.66 0.03
CA ARG A 396 8.23 -13.95 0.84
C ARG A 396 8.36 -15.45 0.96
N PRO A 397 8.90 -16.11 -0.07
CA PRO A 397 9.05 -17.55 -0.06
C PRO A 397 10.07 -17.98 1.02
N PRO A 398 9.81 -19.08 1.75
CA PRO A 398 10.79 -19.68 2.65
C PRO A 398 11.82 -20.44 1.80
N PHE A 399 12.80 -19.73 1.25
CA PHE A 399 13.77 -20.27 0.29
C PHE A 399 14.49 -21.52 0.81
N ASP A 400 14.91 -21.53 2.07
CA ASP A 400 15.61 -22.69 2.64
C ASP A 400 14.71 -23.93 2.66
N ASP A 401 13.44 -23.78 3.02
CA ASP A 401 12.50 -24.91 3.04
C ASP A 401 12.18 -25.41 1.61
N ILE A 402 12.01 -24.47 0.66
CA ILE A 402 11.77 -24.79 -0.75
C ILE A 402 12.99 -25.53 -1.34
N LEU A 403 14.19 -25.03 -1.05
CA LEU A 403 15.44 -25.63 -1.53
C LEU A 403 15.68 -27.02 -0.91
N ASN A 404 15.45 -27.15 0.39
CA ASN A 404 15.54 -28.44 1.08
C ASN A 404 14.52 -29.46 0.51
N GLN A 405 13.29 -29.01 0.23
CA GLN A 405 12.28 -29.87 -0.38
C GLN A 405 12.66 -30.27 -1.83
N TYR A 406 13.25 -29.35 -2.59
CA TYR A 406 13.78 -29.65 -3.93
C TYR A 406 14.83 -30.75 -3.87
N TYR A 407 15.86 -30.59 -3.04
CA TYR A 407 16.92 -31.61 -2.91
C TYR A 407 16.37 -32.94 -2.42
N LYS A 408 15.44 -32.94 -1.48
CA LYS A 408 14.79 -34.16 -1.00
C LYS A 408 14.01 -34.86 -2.12
N ASN A 409 13.26 -34.12 -2.95
CA ASN A 409 12.54 -34.70 -4.06
C ASN A 409 13.54 -35.30 -5.09
N MET A 410 14.63 -34.58 -5.40
CA MET A 410 15.64 -35.06 -6.34
C MET A 410 16.36 -36.34 -5.83
N GLU A 411 16.71 -36.39 -4.54
CA GLU A 411 17.31 -37.54 -3.89
C GLU A 411 16.36 -38.75 -3.91
N GLN A 412 15.08 -38.56 -3.59
CA GLN A 412 14.08 -39.62 -3.62
C GLN A 412 13.94 -40.22 -5.05
N ILE A 413 13.86 -39.35 -6.08
CA ILE A 413 13.74 -39.75 -7.47
C ILE A 413 15.00 -40.56 -7.88
N SER A 414 16.21 -40.02 -7.62
CA SER A 414 17.48 -40.66 -8.00
C SER A 414 17.69 -42.00 -7.30
N ASN A 415 17.14 -42.18 -6.12
CA ASN A 415 17.17 -43.45 -5.38
C ASN A 415 16.06 -44.46 -5.79
N GLY A 416 15.29 -44.16 -6.84
CA GLY A 416 14.18 -44.98 -7.29
C GLY A 416 12.94 -44.98 -6.38
N ASN A 417 12.86 -44.03 -5.44
CA ASN A 417 11.78 -43.87 -4.49
C ASN A 417 10.86 -42.70 -4.86
N ALA A 418 10.58 -42.53 -6.13
CA ALA A 418 9.62 -41.53 -6.60
C ALA A 418 8.22 -41.78 -5.99
N ASP A 419 7.50 -40.73 -5.60
CA ASP A 419 6.14 -40.89 -5.07
C ASP A 419 5.19 -41.39 -6.16
N PRO A 420 4.56 -42.55 -6.00
CA PRO A 420 3.72 -43.16 -7.03
C PRO A 420 2.46 -42.33 -7.34
N LYS A 421 2.06 -41.43 -6.45
CA LYS A 421 0.91 -40.56 -6.63
C LYS A 421 1.27 -39.12 -7.04
N ALA A 422 2.53 -38.86 -7.40
CA ALA A 422 2.95 -37.57 -7.86
C ALA A 422 3.04 -37.46 -9.37
N LEU A 423 2.56 -36.36 -9.94
CA LEU A 423 2.83 -35.94 -11.29
C LEU A 423 4.08 -35.03 -11.28
N TYR A 424 5.19 -35.54 -11.82
CA TYR A 424 6.43 -34.77 -11.87
C TYR A 424 6.50 -33.97 -13.17
N VAL A 425 6.70 -32.63 -13.02
CA VAL A 425 6.76 -31.71 -14.17
C VAL A 425 8.07 -30.93 -14.11
N PHE A 426 8.92 -31.12 -15.11
CA PHE A 426 10.20 -30.43 -15.26
C PHE A 426 10.09 -29.32 -16.31
N LEU A 427 10.82 -28.21 -16.11
CA LEU A 427 10.83 -27.08 -17.03
C LEU A 427 11.82 -27.24 -18.19
N SER A 428 12.82 -28.11 -18.03
CA SER A 428 13.84 -28.41 -19.02
C SER A 428 14.29 -29.86 -18.84
N GLU A 429 14.71 -30.50 -19.92
CA GLU A 429 15.24 -31.86 -19.92
C GLU A 429 16.49 -32.01 -19.04
N GLU A 430 17.31 -30.96 -18.97
CA GLU A 430 18.55 -30.95 -18.16
C GLU A 430 18.33 -31.12 -16.64
N PHE A 431 17.11 -30.88 -16.17
CA PHE A 431 16.75 -31.07 -14.75
C PHE A 431 16.23 -32.47 -14.44
N ILE A 432 16.02 -33.31 -15.47
CA ILE A 432 15.51 -34.68 -15.30
C ILE A 432 16.65 -35.58 -14.84
N PRO A 433 16.57 -36.23 -13.66
CA PRO A 433 17.59 -37.17 -13.24
C PRO A 433 17.55 -38.41 -14.09
N GLU A 434 18.72 -38.98 -14.39
CA GLU A 434 18.85 -40.24 -15.08
C GLU A 434 18.37 -41.40 -14.17
N VAL A 435 17.21 -41.94 -14.48
CA VAL A 435 16.61 -43.07 -13.76
C VAL A 435 16.20 -44.12 -14.79
N GLU A 436 16.73 -45.32 -14.62
CA GLU A 436 16.41 -46.44 -15.54
C GLU A 436 14.90 -46.73 -15.50
N GLY A 437 14.29 -46.82 -16.70
CA GLY A 437 12.85 -47.06 -16.83
C GLY A 437 11.95 -45.83 -16.68
N ALA A 438 12.48 -44.63 -16.49
CA ALA A 438 11.70 -43.40 -16.52
C ALA A 438 11.13 -43.13 -17.93
N LYS A 439 9.86 -42.71 -18.00
CA LYS A 439 9.19 -42.33 -19.26
C LYS A 439 9.01 -40.82 -19.26
N VAL A 440 9.58 -40.17 -20.25
CA VAL A 440 9.52 -38.71 -20.42
C VAL A 440 8.52 -38.37 -21.53
N TYR A 441 7.63 -37.42 -21.24
CA TYR A 441 6.65 -36.89 -22.18
C TYR A 441 6.87 -35.38 -22.31
N GLU A 442 7.19 -34.93 -23.51
CA GLU A 442 7.26 -33.49 -23.80
C GLU A 442 5.87 -32.97 -24.18
N LEU A 443 5.29 -32.11 -23.39
CA LEU A 443 3.94 -31.58 -23.52
C LEU A 443 3.90 -30.07 -23.30
N ASP A 444 3.46 -29.33 -24.29
CA ASP A 444 3.23 -27.88 -24.21
C ASP A 444 4.41 -27.07 -23.62
N GLY A 445 5.66 -27.51 -23.91
CA GLY A 445 6.90 -26.89 -23.41
C GLY A 445 7.30 -27.31 -22.00
N TYR A 446 6.69 -28.34 -21.44
CA TYR A 446 7.06 -28.99 -20.18
C TYR A 446 7.44 -30.46 -20.41
N TYR A 447 8.23 -31.00 -19.51
CA TYR A 447 8.59 -32.42 -19.50
C TYR A 447 7.87 -33.10 -18.32
N VAL A 448 6.89 -33.90 -18.62
CA VAL A 448 6.19 -34.73 -17.62
C VAL A 448 6.88 -36.08 -17.54
N VAL A 449 7.27 -36.45 -16.33
CA VAL A 449 8.04 -37.69 -16.12
C VAL A 449 7.27 -38.67 -15.25
N LYS A 450 7.15 -39.90 -15.71
CA LYS A 450 6.68 -41.04 -14.93
C LYS A 450 7.89 -41.93 -14.59
N PHE A 451 8.13 -42.11 -13.31
CA PHE A 451 9.20 -42.95 -12.79
C PHE A 451 8.72 -44.38 -12.58
N PRO A 452 9.65 -45.40 -12.51
CA PRO A 452 9.28 -46.75 -12.22
C PRO A 452 8.46 -46.88 -10.92
N GLY A 453 7.37 -47.66 -11.00
CA GLY A 453 6.45 -47.86 -9.88
C GLY A 453 5.25 -46.91 -9.83
N GLN A 454 5.16 -45.97 -10.80
CA GLN A 454 4.02 -45.07 -10.97
C GLN A 454 2.95 -45.61 -11.92
#